data_7dc11b3ebf4d09a17678ea07da8989b6
#
_entry.id   7dc11b3ebf4d09a17678ea07da8989b6
#
_cell.length_a   1.000
_cell.length_b   1.000
_cell.length_c   1.000
_cell.angle_alpha   90.00
_cell.angle_beta   90.00
_cell.angle_gamma   90.00
#
_symmetry.space_group_name_H-M   'P 1'
#
loop_
_entity.id
_entity.type
_entity.pdbx_description
1 polymer ?
#
loop_
_entity_poly.entity_id
_entity_poly.type
_entity_poly.pdbx_seq_one_letter_code
_entity_poly.pdbx_strand_id
1 'polypeptide(L)'
;MYLTHHFKERLRLFVSLFIPLLVYQLANYSASFVDTAMTGQYNTLDLAGVSTATSLWNPFFTFLTGIVSALTPIIGHHLGQGNKKRIASDFYQFIYLSFMMAALLIAFVLLIAPIVLRKIGLESVVAGIATHYLAFLSLGILPLLLFSVVRSLLDTLGLTRLSMYLMLLLLPLNASFNYMLIYGAFGLPELGGIGAGLGTSLAYWVLLIIAFLILFKHPKVAIYQLWKIQPLNLKEMKETIRLGLPIGGIVFAEVIIFSVVGLLMAKFPSMTIASHQSAMNFSTLMYAFPASISNTMAIIVSYEIGAGRPDVVRQYCRIGRWTAFGFAFFTLTFLYLYRYQVAGLYGTDPKFIHQTAIFMTYSLLFQIADTVAAPIQGILRGYKDTTVPFLLGIFSYWCVSIPLGIFLDHVTNLGPYAYWIGLISSIVVSGICYQMRLWQIQKKYQIS
;
A
#
# COMPACT_ATOMS: atom_id res chain seq x y z
N MET A 1 -21.53 -10.77 -12.93
CA MET A 1 -20.95 -9.43 -12.75
C MET A 1 -19.73 -9.23 -13.63
N TYR A 2 -18.83 -10.20 -13.74
CA TYR A 2 -17.62 -10.15 -14.58
C TYR A 2 -17.67 -11.10 -15.79
N LEU A 3 -18.86 -11.46 -16.28
CA LEU A 3 -18.99 -12.32 -17.45
C LEU A 3 -18.48 -11.59 -18.69
N THR A 4 -17.42 -12.14 -19.29
CA THR A 4 -16.81 -11.62 -20.53
C THR A 4 -16.56 -12.76 -21.50
N HIS A 5 -16.95 -12.56 -22.76
CA HIS A 5 -16.81 -13.56 -23.82
C HIS A 5 -15.70 -13.20 -24.81
N HIS A 6 -15.49 -11.91 -25.08
CA HIS A 6 -14.55 -11.42 -26.07
C HIS A 6 -13.41 -10.61 -25.47
N PHE A 7 -12.29 -10.55 -26.18
CA PHE A 7 -11.10 -9.80 -25.75
C PHE A 7 -11.39 -8.31 -25.46
N LYS A 8 -12.21 -7.66 -26.28
CA LYS A 8 -12.59 -6.24 -26.08
C LYS A 8 -13.34 -6.03 -24.75
N GLU A 9 -14.21 -6.96 -24.38
CA GLU A 9 -14.95 -6.91 -23.12
C GLU A 9 -14.00 -7.08 -21.91
N ARG A 10 -13.03 -8.01 -22.04
CA ARG A 10 -12.00 -8.23 -21.00
C ARG A 10 -11.12 -7.02 -20.82
N LEU A 11 -10.67 -6.42 -21.91
CA LEU A 11 -9.89 -5.19 -21.86
C LEU A 11 -10.69 -4.03 -21.24
N ARG A 12 -11.95 -3.87 -21.64
CA ARG A 12 -12.85 -2.86 -21.08
C ARG A 12 -13.06 -3.07 -19.59
N LEU A 13 -13.28 -4.30 -19.16
CA LEU A 13 -13.42 -4.63 -17.73
C LEU A 13 -12.14 -4.30 -16.96
N PHE A 14 -10.98 -4.75 -17.47
CA PHE A 14 -9.69 -4.45 -16.85
C PHE A 14 -9.48 -2.95 -16.67
N VAL A 15 -9.66 -2.17 -17.71
CA VAL A 15 -9.51 -0.70 -17.66
C VAL A 15 -10.51 -0.06 -16.71
N SER A 16 -11.75 -0.53 -16.68
CA SER A 16 -12.81 -0.01 -15.80
C SER A 16 -12.54 -0.23 -14.32
N LEU A 17 -11.78 -1.27 -13.97
CA LEU A 17 -11.31 -1.54 -12.61
C LEU A 17 -9.99 -0.83 -12.32
N PHE A 18 -9.06 -0.85 -13.27
CA PHE A 18 -7.71 -0.33 -13.12
C PHE A 18 -7.66 1.19 -12.92
N ILE A 19 -8.36 1.95 -13.76
CA ILE A 19 -8.31 3.43 -13.69
C ILE A 19 -8.81 3.97 -12.35
N PRO A 20 -9.97 3.54 -11.81
CA PRO A 20 -10.40 3.98 -10.48
C PRO A 20 -9.43 3.56 -9.37
N LEU A 21 -8.84 2.38 -9.44
CA LEU A 21 -7.84 1.93 -8.48
C LEU A 21 -6.55 2.76 -8.54
N LEU A 22 -6.13 3.15 -9.74
CA LEU A 22 -4.99 4.04 -9.93
C LEU A 22 -5.25 5.42 -9.31
N VAL A 23 -6.41 6.02 -9.59
CA VAL A 23 -6.80 7.30 -8.99
C VAL A 23 -6.90 7.19 -7.47
N TYR A 24 -7.43 6.09 -6.96
CA TYR A 24 -7.45 5.79 -5.53
C TYR A 24 -6.04 5.81 -4.92
N GLN A 25 -5.07 5.12 -5.52
CA GLN A 25 -3.70 5.07 -5.01
C GLN A 25 -3.02 6.44 -5.04
N LEU A 26 -3.20 7.19 -6.12
CA LEU A 26 -2.67 8.55 -6.22
C LEU A 26 -3.28 9.48 -5.17
N ALA A 27 -4.59 9.38 -4.92
CA ALA A 27 -5.27 10.15 -3.88
C ALA A 27 -4.77 9.78 -2.48
N ASN A 28 -4.52 8.49 -2.23
CA ASN A 28 -3.98 8.01 -0.95
C ASN A 28 -2.60 8.62 -0.65
N TYR A 29 -1.69 8.63 -1.63
CA TYR A 29 -0.38 9.28 -1.47
C TYR A 29 -0.50 10.80 -1.31
N SER A 30 -1.46 11.43 -2.02
CA SER A 30 -1.72 12.87 -1.89
C SER A 30 -2.22 13.27 -0.51
N ALA A 31 -3.02 12.44 0.15
CA ALA A 31 -3.48 12.69 1.52
C ALA A 31 -2.30 12.75 2.51
N SER A 32 -1.36 11.82 2.41
CA SER A 32 -0.13 11.83 3.21
C SER A 32 0.73 13.07 2.94
N PHE A 33 0.81 13.50 1.68
CA PHE A 33 1.51 14.72 1.31
C PHE A 33 0.87 15.97 1.94
N VAL A 34 -0.46 16.06 1.96
CA VAL A 34 -1.20 17.18 2.57
C VAL A 34 -0.89 17.27 4.07
N ASP A 35 -0.91 16.18 4.79
CA ASP A 35 -0.56 16.14 6.22
C ASP A 35 0.84 16.68 6.49
N THR A 36 1.81 16.21 5.72
CA THR A 36 3.22 16.62 5.85
C THR A 36 3.40 18.09 5.48
N ALA A 37 2.80 18.55 4.39
CA ALA A 37 2.93 19.93 3.94
C ALA A 37 2.30 20.92 4.92
N MET A 38 1.11 20.64 5.41
CA MET A 38 0.43 21.52 6.38
C MET A 38 1.17 21.57 7.71
N THR A 39 1.67 20.44 8.20
CA THR A 39 2.48 20.40 9.43
C THR A 39 3.80 21.14 9.26
N GLY A 40 4.47 20.97 8.13
CA GLY A 40 5.74 21.64 7.84
C GLY A 40 5.61 23.15 7.70
N GLN A 41 4.51 23.64 7.15
CA GLN A 41 4.21 25.08 7.08
C GLN A 41 3.92 25.68 8.47
N TYR A 42 3.42 24.89 9.39
CA TYR A 42 3.16 25.36 10.76
C TYR A 42 4.44 25.49 11.58
N ASN A 43 5.23 24.43 11.70
CA ASN A 43 6.46 24.41 12.51
C ASN A 43 7.38 23.26 12.12
N THR A 44 8.68 23.52 12.06
CA THR A 44 9.71 22.53 11.70
C THR A 44 9.86 21.43 12.78
N LEU A 45 9.76 21.78 14.06
CA LEU A 45 9.81 20.80 15.16
C LEU A 45 8.61 19.86 15.14
N ASP A 46 7.43 20.39 14.84
CA ASP A 46 6.21 19.61 14.69
C ASP A 46 6.32 18.64 13.51
N LEU A 47 6.88 19.11 12.39
CA LEU A 47 7.17 18.24 11.24
C LEU A 47 8.13 17.11 11.61
N ALA A 48 9.19 17.40 12.36
CA ALA A 48 10.13 16.38 12.80
C ALA A 48 9.46 15.34 13.71
N GLY A 49 8.61 15.75 14.63
CA GLY A 49 7.85 14.86 15.50
C GLY A 49 6.85 13.99 14.73
N VAL A 50 6.07 14.57 13.83
CA VAL A 50 5.11 13.88 12.98
C VAL A 50 5.80 12.90 12.04
N SER A 51 6.91 13.29 11.43
CA SER A 51 7.67 12.41 10.52
C SER A 51 8.26 11.21 11.25
N THR A 52 8.78 11.41 12.47
CA THR A 52 9.29 10.31 13.30
C THR A 52 8.15 9.35 13.69
N ALA A 53 7.03 9.89 14.13
CA ALA A 53 5.85 9.10 14.47
C ALA A 53 5.33 8.30 13.28
N THR A 54 5.25 8.92 12.12
CA THR A 54 4.80 8.27 10.88
C THR A 54 5.75 7.14 10.45
N SER A 55 7.05 7.33 10.61
CA SER A 55 8.06 6.29 10.32
C SER A 55 7.91 5.07 11.23
N LEU A 56 7.54 5.26 12.49
CA LEU A 56 7.26 4.17 13.42
C LEU A 56 5.92 3.49 13.11
N TRP A 57 4.92 4.26 12.71
CA TRP A 57 3.56 3.81 12.44
C TRP A 57 3.41 3.02 11.13
N ASN A 58 4.01 3.51 10.04
CA ASN A 58 3.78 3.00 8.69
C ASN A 58 4.02 1.48 8.52
N PRO A 59 5.10 0.88 9.05
CA PRO A 59 5.30 -0.56 8.90
C PRO A 59 4.15 -1.39 9.49
N PHE A 60 3.70 -1.03 10.69
CA PHE A 60 2.62 -1.75 11.37
C PHE A 60 1.28 -1.52 10.69
N PHE A 61 1.01 -0.30 10.28
CA PHE A 61 -0.20 0.04 9.56
C PHE A 61 -0.30 -0.70 8.21
N THR A 62 0.76 -0.70 7.42
CA THR A 62 0.81 -1.42 6.13
C THR A 62 0.70 -2.92 6.31
N PHE A 63 1.25 -3.47 7.40
CA PHE A 63 1.07 -4.86 7.77
C PHE A 63 -0.41 -5.21 8.00
N LEU A 64 -1.11 -4.41 8.79
CA LEU A 64 -2.53 -4.64 9.09
C LEU A 64 -3.43 -4.48 7.87
N THR A 65 -3.20 -3.45 7.06
CA THR A 65 -3.95 -3.26 5.80
C THR A 65 -3.65 -4.35 4.77
N GLY A 66 -2.43 -4.87 4.78
CA GLY A 66 -2.05 -6.05 4.00
C GLY A 66 -2.87 -7.29 4.39
N ILE A 67 -3.07 -7.51 5.69
CA ILE A 67 -3.94 -8.60 6.19
C ILE A 67 -5.38 -8.41 5.68
N VAL A 68 -5.92 -7.21 5.76
CA VAL A 68 -7.27 -6.89 5.27
C VAL A 68 -7.40 -7.14 3.77
N SER A 69 -6.35 -6.96 2.98
CA SER A 69 -6.38 -7.19 1.54
C SER A 69 -6.65 -8.65 1.14
N ALA A 70 -6.53 -9.61 2.07
CA ALA A 70 -6.93 -10.99 1.87
C ALA A 70 -8.44 -11.17 1.66
N LEU A 71 -9.24 -10.16 1.99
CA LEU A 71 -10.66 -10.13 1.68
C LEU A 71 -10.93 -10.30 0.17
N THR A 72 -10.14 -9.67 -0.68
CA THR A 72 -10.28 -9.74 -2.14
C THR A 72 -10.21 -11.17 -2.67
N PRO A 73 -9.17 -11.98 -2.42
CA PRO A 73 -9.15 -13.36 -2.91
C PRO A 73 -10.20 -14.25 -2.27
N ILE A 74 -10.56 -14.04 -1.00
CA ILE A 74 -11.58 -14.84 -0.32
C ILE A 74 -12.97 -14.55 -0.91
N ILE A 75 -13.39 -13.30 -0.91
CA ILE A 75 -14.71 -12.91 -1.43
C ILE A 75 -14.79 -13.06 -2.94
N GLY A 76 -13.71 -12.80 -3.68
CA GLY A 76 -13.67 -12.99 -5.12
C GLY A 76 -13.98 -14.43 -5.54
N HIS A 77 -13.40 -15.41 -4.85
CA HIS A 77 -13.72 -16.83 -5.09
C HIS A 77 -15.21 -17.14 -4.81
N HIS A 78 -15.75 -16.70 -3.68
CA HIS A 78 -17.16 -16.93 -3.35
C HIS A 78 -18.11 -16.19 -4.29
N LEU A 79 -17.72 -15.01 -4.76
CA LEU A 79 -18.45 -14.27 -5.78
C LEU A 79 -18.49 -15.04 -7.11
N GLY A 80 -17.36 -15.61 -7.54
CA GLY A 80 -17.26 -16.46 -8.72
C GLY A 80 -18.12 -17.73 -8.61
N GLN A 81 -18.18 -18.32 -7.43
CA GLN A 81 -19.03 -19.49 -7.11
C GLN A 81 -20.51 -19.16 -6.98
N GLY A 82 -20.89 -17.87 -6.91
CA GLY A 82 -22.27 -17.46 -6.66
C GLY A 82 -22.74 -17.64 -5.21
N ASN A 83 -21.83 -17.86 -4.26
CA ASN A 83 -22.15 -18.13 -2.86
C ASN A 83 -22.33 -16.83 -2.04
N LYS A 84 -23.53 -16.24 -2.15
CA LYS A 84 -23.85 -14.96 -1.49
C LYS A 84 -23.79 -15.00 0.02
N LYS A 85 -24.19 -16.12 0.65
CA LYS A 85 -24.20 -16.26 2.11
C LYS A 85 -22.78 -16.22 2.68
N ARG A 86 -21.83 -16.83 1.97
CA ARG A 86 -20.43 -16.85 2.38
C ARG A 86 -19.78 -15.47 2.31
N ILE A 87 -20.16 -14.66 1.34
CA ILE A 87 -19.67 -13.28 1.20
C ILE A 87 -20.01 -12.45 2.44
N ALA A 88 -21.25 -12.52 2.91
CA ALA A 88 -21.67 -11.80 4.11
C ALA A 88 -20.92 -12.30 5.37
N SER A 89 -20.78 -13.60 5.52
CA SER A 89 -20.05 -14.19 6.64
C SER A 89 -18.59 -13.78 6.65
N ASP A 90 -17.88 -13.89 5.52
CA ASP A 90 -16.48 -13.49 5.40
C ASP A 90 -16.28 -12.00 5.66
N PHE A 91 -17.19 -11.15 5.17
CA PHE A 91 -17.14 -9.72 5.45
C PHE A 91 -17.14 -9.44 6.96
N TYR A 92 -18.02 -10.10 7.72
CA TYR A 92 -18.08 -9.93 9.17
C TYR A 92 -16.85 -10.50 9.88
N GLN A 93 -16.23 -11.58 9.37
CA GLN A 93 -14.96 -12.06 9.94
C GLN A 93 -13.86 -11.01 9.83
N PHE A 94 -13.79 -10.28 8.71
CA PHE A 94 -12.85 -9.17 8.56
C PHE A 94 -13.18 -7.97 9.46
N ILE A 95 -14.46 -7.70 9.72
CA ILE A 95 -14.87 -6.70 10.70
C ILE A 95 -14.36 -7.08 12.09
N TYR A 96 -14.59 -8.30 12.55
CA TYR A 96 -14.12 -8.80 13.85
C TYR A 96 -12.60 -8.78 13.94
N LEU A 97 -11.92 -9.22 12.89
CA LEU A 97 -10.46 -9.17 12.82
C LEU A 97 -9.95 -7.72 12.90
N SER A 98 -10.62 -6.78 12.27
CA SER A 98 -10.26 -5.35 12.33
C SER A 98 -10.38 -4.79 13.75
N PHE A 99 -11.40 -5.14 14.50
CA PHE A 99 -11.51 -4.77 15.92
C PHE A 99 -10.36 -5.33 16.74
N MET A 100 -10.01 -6.60 16.54
CA MET A 100 -8.88 -7.22 17.24
C MET A 100 -7.55 -6.55 16.89
N MET A 101 -7.30 -6.33 15.60
CA MET A 101 -6.07 -5.68 15.13
C MET A 101 -5.98 -4.22 15.60
N ALA A 102 -7.09 -3.50 15.59
CA ALA A 102 -7.16 -2.13 16.12
C ALA A 102 -6.82 -2.10 17.60
N ALA A 103 -7.38 -2.98 18.41
CA ALA A 103 -7.08 -3.08 19.83
C ALA A 103 -5.60 -3.37 20.10
N LEU A 104 -5.00 -4.29 19.35
CA LEU A 104 -3.57 -4.62 19.47
C LEU A 104 -2.67 -3.44 19.07
N LEU A 105 -2.98 -2.75 17.98
CA LEU A 105 -2.17 -1.61 17.53
C LEU A 105 -2.34 -0.39 18.45
N ILE A 106 -3.55 -0.14 18.94
CA ILE A 106 -3.80 0.92 19.95
C ILE A 106 -3.00 0.64 21.23
N ALA A 107 -3.01 -0.61 21.70
CA ALA A 107 -2.21 -1.01 22.86
C ALA A 107 -0.72 -0.81 22.62
N PHE A 108 -0.22 -1.18 21.46
CA PHE A 108 1.18 -0.93 21.06
C PHE A 108 1.51 0.56 21.05
N VAL A 109 0.69 1.38 20.42
CA VAL A 109 0.90 2.84 20.32
C VAL A 109 0.87 3.52 21.69
N LEU A 110 -0.04 3.13 22.56
CA LEU A 110 -0.18 3.77 23.87
C LEU A 110 0.83 3.28 24.92
N LEU A 111 1.25 2.01 24.85
CA LEU A 111 2.09 1.38 25.88
C LEU A 111 3.56 1.27 25.46
N ILE A 112 3.84 0.91 24.22
CA ILE A 112 5.20 0.58 23.75
C ILE A 112 5.85 1.74 22.99
N ALA A 113 5.12 2.41 22.10
CA ALA A 113 5.66 3.48 21.29
C ALA A 113 6.27 4.64 22.11
N PRO A 114 5.70 5.10 23.24
CA PRO A 114 6.33 6.12 24.08
C PRO A 114 7.69 5.69 24.63
N ILE A 115 7.84 4.42 24.99
CA ILE A 115 9.10 3.85 25.51
C ILE A 115 10.15 3.85 24.40
N VAL A 116 9.79 3.40 23.21
CA VAL A 116 10.68 3.36 22.03
C VAL A 116 11.14 4.77 21.66
N LEU A 117 10.23 5.73 21.57
CA LEU A 117 10.53 7.12 21.21
C LEU A 117 11.47 7.80 22.22
N ARG A 118 11.36 7.49 23.50
CA ARG A 118 12.28 7.99 24.53
C ARG A 118 13.68 7.41 24.41
N LYS A 119 13.79 6.13 23.99
CA LYS A 119 15.08 5.43 23.88
C LYS A 119 15.88 5.77 22.62
N ILE A 120 15.24 6.29 21.59
CA ILE A 120 15.89 6.64 20.30
C ILE A 120 16.84 7.86 20.44
N GLY A 121 16.76 8.62 21.53
CA GLY A 121 17.62 9.78 21.75
C GLY A 121 17.14 11.06 21.06
N LEU A 122 15.84 11.17 20.81
CA LEU A 122 15.21 12.39 20.28
C LEU A 122 15.22 13.52 21.31
N GLU A 123 15.19 14.76 20.83
CA GLU A 123 14.89 15.90 21.67
C GLU A 123 13.55 15.69 22.40
N SER A 124 13.46 16.10 23.65
CA SER A 124 12.26 15.89 24.48
C SER A 124 11.00 16.49 23.86
N VAL A 125 11.10 17.64 23.19
CA VAL A 125 10.00 18.30 22.49
C VAL A 125 9.53 17.46 21.30
N VAL A 126 10.43 16.96 20.48
CA VAL A 126 10.14 16.12 19.31
C VAL A 126 9.53 14.78 19.75
N ALA A 127 10.07 14.16 20.77
CA ALA A 127 9.52 12.91 21.34
C ALA A 127 8.11 13.12 21.91
N GLY A 128 7.85 14.26 22.57
CA GLY A 128 6.53 14.62 23.06
C GLY A 128 5.51 14.80 21.92
N ILE A 129 5.87 15.52 20.87
CA ILE A 129 5.03 15.71 19.68
C ILE A 129 4.71 14.37 19.03
N ALA A 130 5.72 13.53 18.81
CA ALA A 130 5.53 12.20 18.21
C ALA A 130 4.60 11.31 19.05
N THR A 131 4.77 11.30 20.37
CA THR A 131 3.93 10.50 21.28
C THR A 131 2.47 10.97 21.25
N HIS A 132 2.22 12.26 21.34
CA HIS A 132 0.85 12.80 21.30
C HIS A 132 0.21 12.64 19.92
N TYR A 133 0.98 12.84 18.85
CA TYR A 133 0.50 12.58 17.49
C TYR A 133 0.02 11.15 17.32
N LEU A 134 0.80 10.17 17.75
CA LEU A 134 0.42 8.75 17.70
C LEU A 134 -0.80 8.43 18.56
N ALA A 135 -0.90 9.05 19.75
CA ALA A 135 -2.07 8.88 20.62
C ALA A 135 -3.35 9.38 19.94
N PHE A 136 -3.33 10.54 19.30
CA PHE A 136 -4.48 11.05 18.55
C PHE A 136 -4.74 10.25 17.26
N LEU A 137 -3.71 9.82 16.57
CA LEU A 137 -3.83 8.96 15.38
C LEU A 137 -4.43 7.60 15.73
N SER A 138 -4.17 7.10 16.95
CA SER A 138 -4.74 5.83 17.42
C SER A 138 -6.28 5.81 17.46
N LEU A 139 -6.92 6.96 17.62
CA LEU A 139 -8.38 7.09 17.53
C LEU A 139 -8.91 6.81 16.11
N GLY A 140 -8.07 6.95 15.10
CA GLY A 140 -8.38 6.70 13.69
C GLY A 140 -8.01 5.30 13.21
N ILE A 141 -7.38 4.45 14.03
CA ILE A 141 -6.98 3.09 13.64
C ILE A 141 -8.19 2.24 13.26
N LEU A 142 -9.18 2.21 14.13
CA LEU A 142 -10.39 1.42 13.90
C LEU A 142 -11.15 1.85 12.65
N PRO A 143 -11.52 3.13 12.47
CA PRO A 143 -12.24 3.56 11.27
C PRO A 143 -11.42 3.35 10.00
N LEU A 144 -10.11 3.46 10.06
CA LEU A 144 -9.22 3.26 8.93
C LEU A 144 -9.19 1.77 8.50
N LEU A 145 -9.10 0.83 9.45
CA LEU A 145 -9.17 -0.61 9.17
C LEU A 145 -10.56 -1.01 8.66
N LEU A 146 -11.62 -0.54 9.29
CA LEU A 146 -12.98 -0.80 8.84
C LEU A 146 -13.27 -0.21 7.45
N PHE A 147 -12.77 0.98 7.17
CA PHE A 147 -12.83 1.56 5.82
C PHE A 147 -12.08 0.70 4.80
N SER A 148 -10.92 0.16 5.15
CA SER A 148 -10.17 -0.75 4.29
C SER A 148 -10.95 -2.03 3.98
N VAL A 149 -11.71 -2.56 4.94
CA VAL A 149 -12.60 -3.71 4.74
C VAL A 149 -13.74 -3.36 3.76
N VAL A 150 -14.42 -2.25 3.98
CA VAL A 150 -15.51 -1.78 3.10
C VAL A 150 -15.00 -1.52 1.69
N ARG A 151 -13.87 -0.83 1.57
CA ARG A 151 -13.23 -0.57 0.29
C ARG A 151 -12.89 -1.86 -0.46
N SER A 152 -12.21 -2.81 0.21
CA SER A 152 -11.84 -4.08 -0.41
C SER A 152 -13.05 -4.87 -0.88
N LEU A 153 -14.16 -4.81 -0.15
CA LEU A 153 -15.43 -5.39 -0.59
C LEU A 153 -15.99 -4.70 -1.82
N LEU A 154 -16.07 -3.37 -1.82
CA LEU A 154 -16.55 -2.60 -2.97
C LEU A 154 -15.70 -2.87 -4.22
N ASP A 155 -14.38 -2.89 -4.08
CA ASP A 155 -13.45 -3.17 -5.16
C ASP A 155 -13.67 -4.58 -5.74
N THR A 156 -13.81 -5.59 -4.87
CA THR A 156 -14.05 -6.98 -5.28
C THR A 156 -15.42 -7.16 -5.94
N LEU A 157 -16.42 -6.39 -5.54
CA LEU A 157 -17.73 -6.36 -6.18
C LEU A 157 -17.77 -5.55 -7.49
N GLY A 158 -16.64 -5.02 -7.94
CA GLY A 158 -16.53 -4.22 -9.17
C GLY A 158 -16.99 -2.77 -9.03
N LEU A 159 -17.17 -2.30 -7.81
CA LEU A 159 -17.58 -0.94 -7.50
C LEU A 159 -16.37 -0.02 -7.19
N THR A 160 -15.30 -0.20 -7.94
CA THR A 160 -14.03 0.52 -7.76
C THR A 160 -14.17 2.04 -7.88
N ARG A 161 -15.15 2.53 -8.66
CA ARG A 161 -15.45 3.96 -8.76
C ARG A 161 -15.93 4.54 -7.43
N LEU A 162 -16.71 3.79 -6.66
CA LEU A 162 -17.16 4.23 -5.32
C LEU A 162 -15.97 4.35 -4.35
N SER A 163 -15.06 3.38 -4.37
CA SER A 163 -13.82 3.45 -3.58
C SER A 163 -12.98 4.67 -3.96
N MET A 164 -12.86 4.94 -5.25
CA MET A 164 -12.17 6.12 -5.77
C MET A 164 -12.81 7.42 -5.27
N TYR A 165 -14.13 7.56 -5.37
CA TYR A 165 -14.83 8.77 -4.92
C TYR A 165 -14.72 8.97 -3.41
N LEU A 166 -14.78 7.89 -2.62
CA LEU A 166 -14.58 7.95 -1.18
C LEU A 166 -13.17 8.43 -0.83
N MET A 167 -12.15 7.94 -1.52
CA MET A 167 -10.78 8.39 -1.28
C MET A 167 -10.56 9.83 -1.73
N LEU A 168 -11.15 10.24 -2.85
CA LEU A 168 -11.10 11.64 -3.29
C LEU A 168 -11.82 12.57 -2.29
N LEU A 169 -12.88 12.11 -1.65
CA LEU A 169 -13.58 12.86 -0.59
C LEU A 169 -12.70 12.99 0.67
N LEU A 170 -11.84 12.00 0.94
CA LEU A 170 -10.92 12.07 2.09
C LEU A 170 -9.99 13.29 2.00
N LEU A 171 -9.54 13.67 0.81
CA LEU A 171 -8.61 14.80 0.63
C LEU A 171 -9.14 16.12 1.21
N PRO A 172 -10.32 16.61 0.82
CA PRO A 172 -10.87 17.84 1.39
C PRO A 172 -11.26 17.67 2.87
N LEU A 173 -11.75 16.51 3.30
CA LEU A 173 -12.06 16.25 4.70
C LEU A 173 -10.81 16.32 5.57
N ASN A 174 -9.76 15.65 5.16
CA ASN A 174 -8.48 15.65 5.89
C ASN A 174 -7.86 17.05 5.93
N ALA A 175 -7.82 17.75 4.80
CA ALA A 175 -7.32 19.13 4.73
C ALA A 175 -8.13 20.09 5.61
N SER A 176 -9.45 19.95 5.63
CA SER A 176 -10.33 20.81 6.45
C SER A 176 -10.13 20.57 7.93
N PHE A 177 -10.12 19.31 8.38
CA PHE A 177 -9.88 18.98 9.79
C PHE A 177 -8.47 19.35 10.24
N ASN A 178 -7.47 19.13 9.39
CA ASN A 178 -6.09 19.55 9.67
C ASN A 178 -6.00 21.08 9.82
N TYR A 179 -6.61 21.82 8.91
CA TYR A 179 -6.64 23.28 9.00
C TYR A 179 -7.25 23.77 10.33
N MET A 180 -8.39 23.19 10.71
CA MET A 180 -9.07 23.55 11.96
C MET A 180 -8.26 23.22 13.20
N LEU A 181 -7.55 22.09 13.22
CA LEU A 181 -6.88 21.57 14.42
C LEU A 181 -5.40 21.98 14.50
N ILE A 182 -4.70 22.09 13.38
CA ILE A 182 -3.31 22.56 13.37
C ILE A 182 -3.26 24.05 13.72
N TYR A 183 -4.10 24.86 13.08
CA TYR A 183 -4.08 26.32 13.22
C TYR A 183 -5.09 26.89 14.23
N GLY A 184 -5.91 26.05 14.84
CA GLY A 184 -6.91 26.50 15.81
C GLY A 184 -8.04 27.35 15.22
N ALA A 185 -8.44 27.10 13.97
CA ALA A 185 -9.53 27.82 13.33
C ALA A 185 -10.90 27.50 13.95
N PHE A 186 -11.85 28.44 13.77
CA PHE A 186 -13.24 28.32 14.25
C PHE A 186 -13.38 28.14 15.79
N GLY A 187 -12.45 28.67 16.56
CA GLY A 187 -12.49 28.58 18.02
C GLY A 187 -12.02 27.27 18.62
N LEU A 188 -11.46 26.39 17.78
CA LEU A 188 -10.84 25.15 18.25
C LEU A 188 -9.44 25.41 18.81
N PRO A 189 -8.93 24.51 19.68
CA PRO A 189 -7.57 24.66 20.19
C PRO A 189 -6.54 24.48 19.08
N GLU A 190 -5.51 25.30 19.10
CA GLU A 190 -4.34 25.20 18.21
C GLU A 190 -3.43 24.08 18.73
N LEU A 191 -3.44 22.94 18.03
CA LEU A 191 -2.70 21.74 18.41
C LEU A 191 -1.36 21.58 17.66
N GLY A 192 -1.13 22.36 16.62
CA GLY A 192 0.04 22.20 15.77
C GLY A 192 0.07 20.86 15.05
N GLY A 193 1.27 20.27 14.91
CA GLY A 193 1.45 18.98 14.25
C GLY A 193 0.67 17.81 14.87
N ILE A 194 0.44 17.88 16.18
CA ILE A 194 -0.41 16.90 16.89
C ILE A 194 -1.83 16.93 16.35
N GLY A 195 -2.33 18.10 15.95
CA GLY A 195 -3.63 18.28 15.32
C GLY A 195 -3.81 17.55 14.01
N ALA A 196 -2.73 17.29 13.26
CA ALA A 196 -2.79 16.49 12.04
C ALA A 196 -3.19 15.03 12.34
N GLY A 197 -2.74 14.45 13.45
CA GLY A 197 -3.14 13.12 13.90
C GLY A 197 -4.63 13.03 14.21
N LEU A 198 -5.15 13.99 14.96
CA LEU A 198 -6.57 14.06 15.27
C LEU A 198 -7.41 14.39 14.04
N GLY A 199 -6.96 15.29 13.18
CA GLY A 199 -7.63 15.65 11.92
C GLY A 199 -7.79 14.44 10.98
N THR A 200 -6.74 13.66 10.82
CA THR A 200 -6.77 12.41 10.05
C THR A 200 -7.74 11.40 10.65
N SER A 201 -7.73 11.24 11.98
CA SER A 201 -8.65 10.33 12.69
C SER A 201 -10.11 10.74 12.47
N LEU A 202 -10.44 12.01 12.62
CA LEU A 202 -11.80 12.52 12.40
C LEU A 202 -12.23 12.37 10.93
N ALA A 203 -11.34 12.64 9.98
CA ALA A 203 -11.61 12.45 8.57
C ALA A 203 -11.97 11.00 8.24
N TYR A 204 -11.26 10.03 8.79
CA TYR A 204 -11.57 8.61 8.62
C TYR A 204 -12.87 8.18 9.30
N TRP A 205 -13.23 8.75 10.45
CA TRP A 205 -14.52 8.49 11.07
C TRP A 205 -15.69 8.96 10.19
N VAL A 206 -15.59 10.18 9.65
CA VAL A 206 -16.60 10.72 8.72
C VAL A 206 -16.66 9.88 7.46
N LEU A 207 -15.51 9.54 6.89
CA LEU A 207 -15.43 8.71 5.69
C LEU A 207 -16.02 7.32 5.90
N LEU A 208 -15.77 6.70 7.06
CA LEU A 208 -16.34 5.40 7.42
C LEU A 208 -17.87 5.44 7.49
N ILE A 209 -18.43 6.47 8.12
CA ILE A 209 -19.89 6.63 8.21
C ILE A 209 -20.48 6.74 6.80
N ILE A 210 -19.90 7.56 5.93
CA ILE A 210 -20.33 7.69 4.54
C ILE A 210 -20.20 6.37 3.79
N ALA A 211 -19.09 5.65 3.98
CA ALA A 211 -18.83 4.37 3.34
C ALA A 211 -19.88 3.30 3.76
N PHE A 212 -20.23 3.22 5.03
CA PHE A 212 -21.28 2.31 5.50
C PHE A 212 -22.67 2.70 4.98
N LEU A 213 -22.99 3.98 4.92
CA LEU A 213 -24.27 4.44 4.34
C LEU A 213 -24.36 4.03 2.86
N ILE A 214 -23.29 4.20 2.10
CA ILE A 214 -23.25 3.77 0.69
C ILE A 214 -23.35 2.25 0.59
N LEU A 215 -22.60 1.52 1.40
CA LEU A 215 -22.58 0.06 1.41
C LEU A 215 -23.98 -0.53 1.64
N PHE A 216 -24.70 -0.03 2.64
CA PHE A 216 -26.03 -0.56 3.00
C PHE A 216 -27.13 -0.12 2.03
N LYS A 217 -27.00 1.03 1.37
CA LYS A 217 -28.01 1.55 0.44
C LYS A 217 -27.80 1.17 -1.01
N HIS A 218 -26.60 0.73 -1.39
CA HIS A 218 -26.28 0.46 -2.79
C HIS A 218 -27.00 -0.82 -3.28
N PRO A 219 -27.76 -0.77 -4.40
CA PRO A 219 -28.58 -1.89 -4.87
C PRO A 219 -27.79 -3.17 -5.14
N LYS A 220 -26.56 -3.05 -5.69
CA LYS A 220 -25.71 -4.20 -5.98
C LYS A 220 -25.13 -4.87 -4.72
N VAL A 221 -25.10 -4.16 -3.62
CA VAL A 221 -24.64 -4.68 -2.32
C VAL A 221 -25.79 -5.23 -1.48
N ALA A 222 -26.97 -4.64 -1.63
CA ALA A 222 -28.18 -5.04 -0.88
C ALA A 222 -28.53 -6.52 -1.01
N ILE A 223 -28.20 -7.15 -2.15
CA ILE A 223 -28.45 -8.59 -2.38
C ILE A 223 -27.66 -9.50 -1.43
N TYR A 224 -26.58 -9.03 -0.82
CA TYR A 224 -25.77 -9.79 0.16
C TYR A 224 -26.28 -9.65 1.58
N GLN A 225 -27.27 -8.79 1.84
CA GLN A 225 -27.90 -8.57 3.16
C GLN A 225 -26.88 -8.31 4.27
N LEU A 226 -25.91 -7.42 4.03
CA LEU A 226 -24.84 -7.11 4.98
C LEU A 226 -25.32 -6.41 6.26
N TRP A 227 -26.55 -5.91 6.29
CA TRP A 227 -27.17 -5.38 7.52
C TRP A 227 -27.49 -6.46 8.55
N LYS A 228 -27.53 -7.75 8.14
CA LYS A 228 -27.70 -8.88 9.05
C LYS A 228 -26.35 -9.28 9.61
N ILE A 229 -26.15 -9.03 10.89
CA ILE A 229 -24.90 -9.38 11.58
C ILE A 229 -24.70 -10.89 11.54
N GLN A 230 -23.54 -11.32 11.09
CA GLN A 230 -23.16 -12.73 11.06
C GLN A 230 -22.35 -13.09 12.32
N PRO A 231 -22.50 -14.30 12.86
CA PRO A 231 -21.75 -14.73 14.03
C PRO A 231 -20.26 -14.92 13.71
N LEU A 232 -19.43 -14.84 14.74
CA LEU A 232 -18.02 -15.20 14.64
C LEU A 232 -17.88 -16.69 14.31
N ASN A 233 -17.17 -16.99 13.22
CA ASN A 233 -16.87 -18.34 12.80
C ASN A 233 -15.35 -18.56 12.83
N LEU A 234 -14.89 -19.34 13.79
CA LEU A 234 -13.46 -19.58 14.00
C LEU A 234 -12.78 -20.27 12.82
N LYS A 235 -13.49 -21.13 12.08
CA LYS A 235 -12.96 -21.79 10.89
C LYS A 235 -12.70 -20.79 9.75
N GLU A 236 -13.65 -19.90 9.51
CA GLU A 236 -13.52 -18.82 8.51
C GLU A 236 -12.47 -17.81 8.94
N MET A 237 -12.42 -17.46 10.22
CA MET A 237 -11.41 -16.57 10.79
C MET A 237 -9.99 -17.15 10.60
N LYS A 238 -9.82 -18.44 10.82
CA LYS A 238 -8.54 -19.12 10.59
C LYS A 238 -8.11 -19.05 9.13
N GLU A 239 -9.02 -19.23 8.17
CA GLU A 239 -8.74 -19.06 6.74
C GLU A 239 -8.31 -17.62 6.44
N THR A 240 -9.04 -16.64 6.97
CA THR A 240 -8.73 -15.21 6.81
C THR A 240 -7.33 -14.89 7.31
N ILE A 241 -6.96 -15.34 8.50
CA ILE A 241 -5.64 -15.10 9.09
C ILE A 241 -4.56 -15.84 8.30
N ARG A 242 -4.81 -17.08 7.91
CA ARG A 242 -3.84 -17.89 7.14
C ARG A 242 -3.48 -17.25 5.80
N LEU A 243 -4.42 -16.63 5.12
CA LEU A 243 -4.18 -15.92 3.88
C LEU A 243 -3.66 -14.49 4.10
N GLY A 244 -4.15 -13.82 5.12
CA GLY A 244 -3.84 -12.42 5.39
C GLY A 244 -2.45 -12.20 5.96
N LEU A 245 -2.01 -13.02 6.91
CA LEU A 245 -0.68 -12.87 7.52
C LEU A 245 0.47 -12.86 6.52
N PRO A 246 0.54 -13.78 5.54
CA PRO A 246 1.59 -13.72 4.53
C PRO A 246 1.54 -12.46 3.67
N ILE A 247 0.34 -11.98 3.31
CA ILE A 247 0.19 -10.75 2.53
C ILE A 247 0.67 -9.54 3.33
N GLY A 248 0.23 -9.42 4.57
CA GLY A 248 0.71 -8.37 5.47
C GLY A 248 2.21 -8.46 5.72
N GLY A 249 2.73 -9.68 5.90
CA GLY A 249 4.14 -9.94 6.16
C GLY A 249 5.06 -9.52 5.02
N ILE A 250 4.67 -9.74 3.77
CA ILE A 250 5.49 -9.31 2.62
C ILE A 250 5.53 -7.79 2.50
N VAL A 251 4.41 -7.13 2.69
CA VAL A 251 4.35 -5.65 2.68
C VAL A 251 5.17 -5.06 3.83
N PHE A 252 5.08 -5.65 5.01
CA PHE A 252 5.90 -5.27 6.16
C PHE A 252 7.40 -5.42 5.88
N ALA A 253 7.81 -6.55 5.29
CA ALA A 253 9.19 -6.80 4.92
C ALA A 253 9.70 -5.80 3.87
N GLU A 254 8.88 -5.45 2.89
CA GLU A 254 9.19 -4.43 1.88
C GLU A 254 9.40 -3.05 2.51
N VAL A 255 8.52 -2.62 3.39
CA VAL A 255 8.64 -1.31 4.04
C VAL A 255 9.88 -1.25 4.93
N ILE A 256 10.17 -2.31 5.68
CA ILE A 256 11.35 -2.36 6.56
C ILE A 256 12.65 -2.38 5.76
N ILE A 257 12.71 -3.08 4.61
CA ILE A 257 13.94 -3.12 3.80
C ILE A 257 14.33 -1.72 3.32
N PHE A 258 13.37 -0.89 2.91
CA PHE A 258 13.64 0.50 2.55
C PHE A 258 14.15 1.32 3.72
N SER A 259 13.60 1.10 4.91
CA SER A 259 14.07 1.74 6.14
C SER A 259 15.50 1.32 6.50
N VAL A 260 15.84 0.05 6.37
CA VAL A 260 17.20 -0.48 6.59
C VAL A 260 18.18 0.11 5.58
N VAL A 261 17.82 0.18 4.31
CA VAL A 261 18.65 0.83 3.29
C VAL A 261 18.86 2.31 3.63
N GLY A 262 17.82 3.01 4.06
CA GLY A 262 17.92 4.39 4.54
C GLY A 262 18.93 4.55 5.70
N LEU A 263 18.93 3.62 6.65
CA LEU A 263 19.91 3.59 7.75
C LEU A 263 21.34 3.31 7.25
N LEU A 264 21.50 2.40 6.29
CA LEU A 264 22.81 2.12 5.69
C LEU A 264 23.36 3.32 4.89
N MET A 265 22.46 4.17 4.36
CA MET A 265 22.82 5.42 3.70
C MET A 265 23.29 6.52 4.67
N ALA A 266 23.03 6.39 5.96
CA ALA A 266 23.34 7.41 6.96
C ALA A 266 24.86 7.72 7.09
N LYS A 267 25.73 6.80 6.67
CA LYS A 267 27.19 7.00 6.65
C LYS A 267 27.69 7.94 5.55
N PHE A 268 26.86 8.23 4.55
CA PHE A 268 27.20 9.13 3.45
C PHE A 268 26.93 10.60 3.79
N PRO A 269 27.45 11.57 2.99
CA PRO A 269 27.19 12.98 3.22
C PRO A 269 25.71 13.32 3.20
N SER A 270 25.31 14.37 3.91
CA SER A 270 23.91 14.81 4.04
C SER A 270 23.23 15.09 2.68
N MET A 271 23.99 15.63 1.73
CA MET A 271 23.49 15.82 0.35
C MET A 271 23.12 14.49 -0.32
N THR A 272 23.94 13.45 -0.15
CA THR A 272 23.67 12.11 -0.69
C THR A 272 22.42 11.51 -0.04
N ILE A 273 22.26 11.64 1.27
CA ILE A 273 21.07 11.18 1.97
C ILE A 273 19.83 11.91 1.46
N ALA A 274 19.89 13.23 1.31
CA ALA A 274 18.77 14.02 0.80
C ALA A 274 18.41 13.65 -0.65
N SER A 275 19.39 13.42 -1.51
CA SER A 275 19.19 12.97 -2.89
C SER A 275 18.55 11.59 -2.96
N HIS A 276 19.01 10.65 -2.13
CA HIS A 276 18.41 9.33 -1.99
C HIS A 276 16.95 9.40 -1.53
N GLN A 277 16.65 10.18 -0.49
CA GLN A 277 15.28 10.34 0.03
C GLN A 277 14.34 10.95 -1.02
N SER A 278 14.82 11.93 -1.79
CA SER A 278 14.04 12.53 -2.88
C SER A 278 13.71 11.50 -3.97
N ALA A 279 14.69 10.70 -4.38
CA ALA A 279 14.47 9.62 -5.34
C ALA A 279 13.52 8.54 -4.80
N MET A 280 13.63 8.18 -3.52
CA MET A 280 12.72 7.24 -2.85
C MET A 280 11.29 7.76 -2.79
N ASN A 281 11.11 9.02 -2.44
CA ASN A 281 9.79 9.66 -2.41
C ASN A 281 9.10 9.60 -3.78
N PHE A 282 9.84 9.95 -4.82
CA PHE A 282 9.35 9.89 -6.19
C PHE A 282 9.04 8.45 -6.63
N SER A 283 9.90 7.50 -6.28
CA SER A 283 9.71 6.07 -6.56
C SER A 283 8.42 5.53 -5.90
N THR A 284 8.15 5.95 -4.67
CA THR A 284 6.92 5.58 -3.96
C THR A 284 5.67 6.07 -4.68
N LEU A 285 5.69 7.30 -5.21
CA LEU A 285 4.58 7.83 -6.00
C LEU A 285 4.37 6.99 -7.29
N MET A 286 5.44 6.63 -7.96
CA MET A 286 5.38 5.82 -9.19
C MET A 286 4.92 4.39 -8.92
N TYR A 287 5.09 3.86 -7.73
CA TYR A 287 4.58 2.55 -7.32
C TYR A 287 3.05 2.44 -7.39
N ALA A 288 2.33 3.56 -7.43
CA ALA A 288 0.88 3.56 -7.62
C ALA A 288 0.44 2.79 -8.88
N PHE A 289 1.21 2.81 -9.95
CA PHE A 289 0.90 2.11 -11.20
C PHE A 289 0.99 0.58 -11.06
N PRO A 290 2.14 -0.02 -10.69
CA PRO A 290 2.23 -1.46 -10.52
C PRO A 290 1.31 -1.98 -9.40
N ALA A 291 1.13 -1.24 -8.31
CA ALA A 291 0.21 -1.60 -7.24
C ALA A 291 -1.25 -1.68 -7.73
N SER A 292 -1.68 -0.75 -8.56
CA SER A 292 -3.03 -0.74 -9.12
C SER A 292 -3.26 -1.89 -10.09
N ILE A 293 -2.27 -2.24 -10.90
CA ILE A 293 -2.33 -3.42 -11.77
C ILE A 293 -2.40 -4.70 -10.92
N SER A 294 -1.58 -4.80 -9.89
CA SER A 294 -1.57 -5.93 -8.95
C SER A 294 -2.94 -6.15 -8.30
N ASN A 295 -3.56 -5.08 -7.80
CA ASN A 295 -4.88 -5.13 -7.18
C ASN A 295 -5.97 -5.50 -8.19
N THR A 296 -5.93 -4.93 -9.39
CA THR A 296 -6.86 -5.28 -10.47
C THR A 296 -6.76 -6.76 -10.83
N MET A 297 -5.55 -7.28 -10.96
CA MET A 297 -5.33 -8.69 -11.24
C MET A 297 -5.82 -9.60 -10.11
N ALA A 298 -5.60 -9.23 -8.86
CA ALA A 298 -6.11 -10.00 -7.72
C ALA A 298 -7.64 -10.09 -7.73
N ILE A 299 -8.34 -9.01 -8.05
CA ILE A 299 -9.81 -8.98 -8.15
C ILE A 299 -10.30 -9.91 -9.27
N ILE A 300 -9.77 -9.74 -10.47
CA ILE A 300 -10.22 -10.50 -11.66
C ILE A 300 -9.89 -11.98 -11.53
N VAL A 301 -8.66 -12.30 -11.14
CA VAL A 301 -8.20 -13.69 -11.02
C VAL A 301 -8.97 -14.45 -9.97
N SER A 302 -9.21 -13.82 -8.80
CA SER A 302 -9.97 -14.47 -7.73
C SER A 302 -11.39 -14.83 -8.16
N TYR A 303 -12.05 -13.94 -8.90
CA TYR A 303 -13.38 -14.20 -9.47
C TYR A 303 -13.36 -15.32 -10.51
N GLU A 304 -12.45 -15.26 -11.48
CA GLU A 304 -12.39 -16.23 -12.57
C GLU A 304 -12.04 -17.65 -12.09
N ILE A 305 -11.15 -17.76 -11.11
CA ILE A 305 -10.83 -19.04 -10.47
C ILE A 305 -12.02 -19.56 -9.67
N GLY A 306 -12.71 -18.70 -8.92
CA GLY A 306 -13.95 -19.06 -8.23
C GLY A 306 -15.05 -19.53 -9.17
N ALA A 307 -15.13 -18.94 -10.35
CA ALA A 307 -16.10 -19.31 -11.41
C ALA A 307 -15.69 -20.56 -12.23
N GLY A 308 -14.53 -21.17 -11.92
CA GLY A 308 -14.05 -22.35 -12.64
C GLY A 308 -13.57 -22.08 -14.06
N ARG A 309 -13.02 -20.89 -14.32
CA ARG A 309 -12.58 -20.46 -15.68
C ARG A 309 -11.08 -20.11 -15.72
N PRO A 310 -10.17 -21.07 -15.45
CA PRO A 310 -8.73 -20.81 -15.42
C PRO A 310 -8.16 -20.38 -16.79
N ASP A 311 -8.79 -20.75 -17.89
CA ASP A 311 -8.34 -20.34 -19.24
C ASP A 311 -8.52 -18.85 -19.50
N VAL A 312 -9.56 -18.25 -18.94
CA VAL A 312 -9.81 -16.81 -19.01
C VAL A 312 -8.75 -16.04 -18.22
N VAL A 313 -8.28 -16.60 -17.10
CA VAL A 313 -7.21 -15.98 -16.28
C VAL A 313 -5.96 -15.73 -17.10
N ARG A 314 -5.55 -16.65 -17.97
CA ARG A 314 -4.35 -16.46 -18.80
C ARG A 314 -4.47 -15.27 -19.74
N GLN A 315 -5.67 -15.03 -20.25
CA GLN A 315 -5.91 -13.88 -21.13
C GLN A 315 -5.82 -12.56 -20.33
N TYR A 316 -6.36 -12.51 -19.11
CA TYR A 316 -6.20 -11.38 -18.23
C TYR A 316 -4.74 -11.18 -17.78
N CYS A 317 -4.00 -12.25 -17.52
CA CYS A 317 -2.57 -12.17 -17.25
C CYS A 317 -1.81 -11.52 -18.41
N ARG A 318 -2.18 -11.83 -19.64
CA ARG A 318 -1.61 -11.24 -20.86
C ARG A 318 -1.95 -9.74 -20.94
N ILE A 319 -3.21 -9.37 -20.70
CA ILE A 319 -3.64 -7.96 -20.65
C ILE A 319 -2.85 -7.19 -19.54
N GLY A 320 -2.78 -7.74 -18.34
CA GLY A 320 -2.05 -7.14 -17.24
C GLY A 320 -0.57 -6.91 -17.54
N ARG A 321 0.10 -7.88 -18.14
CA ARG A 321 1.51 -7.75 -18.56
C ARG A 321 1.71 -6.66 -19.61
N TRP A 322 0.90 -6.64 -20.65
CA TRP A 322 1.01 -5.64 -21.71
C TRP A 322 0.72 -4.23 -21.16
N THR A 323 -0.25 -4.10 -20.28
CA THR A 323 -0.53 -2.82 -19.60
C THR A 323 0.66 -2.40 -18.75
N ALA A 324 1.24 -3.33 -18.00
CA ALA A 324 2.42 -3.07 -17.17
C ALA A 324 3.63 -2.63 -18.02
N PHE A 325 3.92 -3.32 -19.11
CA PHE A 325 5.00 -2.93 -20.03
C PHE A 325 4.74 -1.59 -20.71
N GLY A 326 3.50 -1.31 -21.11
CA GLY A 326 3.14 -0.02 -21.69
C GLY A 326 3.37 1.15 -20.71
N PHE A 327 2.95 1.00 -19.47
CA PHE A 327 3.21 2.00 -18.43
C PHE A 327 4.69 2.12 -18.09
N ALA A 328 5.42 1.01 -17.98
CA ALA A 328 6.85 1.02 -17.74
C ALA A 328 7.59 1.76 -18.87
N PHE A 329 7.26 1.47 -20.11
CA PHE A 329 7.87 2.15 -21.26
C PHE A 329 7.58 3.67 -21.23
N PHE A 330 6.33 4.05 -20.98
CA PHE A 330 5.95 5.46 -20.91
C PHE A 330 6.64 6.16 -19.74
N THR A 331 6.58 5.61 -18.53
CA THR A 331 7.19 6.21 -17.34
C THR A 331 8.70 6.28 -17.45
N LEU A 332 9.35 5.25 -17.99
CA LEU A 332 10.79 5.23 -18.27
C LEU A 332 11.21 6.35 -19.20
N THR A 333 10.55 6.46 -20.35
CA THR A 333 10.88 7.45 -21.34
C THR A 333 10.68 8.86 -20.77
N PHE A 334 9.55 9.10 -20.15
CA PHE A 334 9.25 10.40 -19.54
C PHE A 334 10.25 10.77 -18.46
N LEU A 335 10.50 9.88 -17.50
CA LEU A 335 11.39 10.14 -16.38
C LEU A 335 12.84 10.25 -16.78
N TYR A 336 13.29 9.43 -17.72
CA TYR A 336 14.65 9.53 -18.24
C TYR A 336 14.92 10.89 -18.91
N LEU A 337 13.94 11.35 -19.68
CA LEU A 337 14.03 12.65 -20.35
C LEU A 337 13.94 13.83 -19.38
N TYR A 338 13.08 13.75 -18.39
CA TYR A 338 12.76 14.85 -17.46
C TYR A 338 13.37 14.68 -16.04
N ARG A 339 14.31 13.74 -15.85
CA ARG A 339 14.87 13.45 -14.53
C ARG A 339 15.51 14.66 -13.83
N TYR A 340 16.14 15.55 -14.57
CA TYR A 340 16.73 16.77 -14.03
C TYR A 340 15.67 17.78 -13.58
N GLN A 341 14.62 17.94 -14.35
CA GLN A 341 13.49 18.81 -14.02
C GLN A 341 12.75 18.29 -12.79
N VAL A 342 12.52 16.98 -12.73
CA VAL A 342 11.91 16.34 -11.56
C VAL A 342 12.81 16.45 -10.33
N ALA A 343 14.10 16.23 -10.46
CA ALA A 343 15.06 16.45 -9.39
C ALA A 343 15.08 17.91 -8.90
N GLY A 344 14.91 18.85 -9.80
CA GLY A 344 14.82 20.29 -9.50
C GLY A 344 13.59 20.68 -8.68
N LEU A 345 12.56 19.84 -8.61
CA LEU A 345 11.40 20.06 -7.72
C LEU A 345 11.75 19.86 -6.24
N TYR A 346 12.79 19.09 -5.94
CA TYR A 346 13.23 18.77 -4.58
C TYR A 346 14.32 19.68 -4.04
N GLY A 347 15.01 20.42 -4.90
CA GLY A 347 16.08 21.32 -4.49
C GLY A 347 16.64 22.14 -5.64
N THR A 348 17.39 23.19 -5.31
CA THR A 348 17.91 24.18 -6.26
C THR A 348 19.42 24.07 -6.48
N ASP A 349 20.17 23.38 -5.60
CA ASP A 349 21.61 23.19 -5.75
C ASP A 349 21.92 22.30 -6.97
N PRO A 350 22.76 22.76 -7.93
CA PRO A 350 23.11 21.97 -9.09
C PRO A 350 23.73 20.60 -8.79
N LYS A 351 24.54 20.50 -7.74
CA LYS A 351 25.14 19.23 -7.30
C LYS A 351 24.09 18.26 -6.76
N PHE A 352 23.14 18.79 -5.98
CA PHE A 352 22.00 18.02 -5.48
C PHE A 352 21.14 17.50 -6.62
N ILE A 353 20.78 18.35 -7.57
CA ILE A 353 19.98 18.00 -8.75
C ILE A 353 20.67 16.90 -9.56
N HIS A 354 21.96 17.02 -9.79
CA HIS A 354 22.73 16.02 -10.54
C HIS A 354 22.74 14.66 -9.83
N GLN A 355 23.04 14.62 -8.54
CA GLN A 355 23.05 13.38 -7.76
C GLN A 355 21.66 12.77 -7.65
N THR A 356 20.62 13.58 -7.41
CA THR A 356 19.23 13.11 -7.39
C THR A 356 18.81 12.53 -8.73
N ALA A 357 19.20 13.14 -9.84
CA ALA A 357 18.93 12.61 -11.18
C ALA A 357 19.57 11.23 -11.41
N ILE A 358 20.79 11.00 -10.89
CA ILE A 358 21.44 9.69 -10.94
C ILE A 358 20.65 8.66 -10.10
N PHE A 359 20.27 8.99 -8.89
CA PHE A 359 19.43 8.12 -8.07
C PHE A 359 18.08 7.82 -8.73
N MET A 360 17.48 8.79 -9.40
CA MET A 360 16.25 8.59 -10.18
C MET A 360 16.45 7.61 -11.34
N THR A 361 17.62 7.59 -11.95
CA THR A 361 17.94 6.58 -12.98
C THR A 361 17.94 5.17 -12.39
N TYR A 362 18.52 4.95 -11.20
CA TYR A 362 18.42 3.67 -10.50
C TYR A 362 16.99 3.36 -10.11
N SER A 363 16.24 4.34 -9.66
CA SER A 363 14.81 4.20 -9.35
C SER A 363 13.99 3.76 -10.56
N LEU A 364 14.33 4.21 -11.76
CA LEU A 364 13.70 3.75 -13.01
C LEU A 364 13.93 2.25 -13.25
N LEU A 365 15.16 1.79 -13.08
CA LEU A 365 15.50 0.37 -13.20
C LEU A 365 14.75 -0.47 -12.16
N PHE A 366 14.65 0.03 -10.93
CA PHE A 366 13.83 -0.59 -9.88
C PHE A 366 12.37 -0.70 -10.30
N GLN A 367 11.79 0.36 -10.85
CA GLN A 367 10.40 0.37 -11.30
C GLN A 367 10.12 -0.56 -12.46
N ILE A 368 11.06 -0.74 -13.39
CA ILE A 368 10.90 -1.72 -14.47
C ILE A 368 10.75 -3.12 -13.88
N ALA A 369 11.66 -3.49 -12.98
CA ALA A 369 11.62 -4.79 -12.32
C ALA A 369 10.33 -4.97 -11.51
N ASP A 370 9.90 -3.94 -10.80
CA ASP A 370 8.68 -3.95 -10.00
C ASP A 370 7.40 -4.03 -10.85
N THR A 371 7.40 -3.40 -12.02
CA THR A 371 6.30 -3.48 -12.99
C THR A 371 6.07 -4.91 -13.49
N VAL A 372 7.11 -5.74 -13.51
CA VAL A 372 6.99 -7.17 -13.82
C VAL A 372 6.56 -7.98 -12.60
N ALA A 373 7.17 -7.72 -11.45
CA ALA A 373 6.98 -8.51 -10.23
C ALA A 373 5.60 -8.28 -9.56
N ALA A 374 5.16 -7.03 -9.44
CA ALA A 374 3.94 -6.68 -8.71
C ALA A 374 2.66 -7.26 -9.32
N PRO A 375 2.43 -7.24 -10.65
CA PRO A 375 1.27 -7.91 -11.25
C PRO A 375 1.23 -9.40 -10.99
N ILE A 376 2.37 -10.09 -11.03
CA ILE A 376 2.45 -11.53 -10.75
C ILE A 376 2.07 -11.81 -9.31
N GLN A 377 2.52 -10.99 -8.37
CA GLN A 377 2.13 -11.09 -6.96
C GLN A 377 0.60 -10.94 -6.79
N GLY A 378 -0.02 -10.00 -7.50
CA GLY A 378 -1.47 -9.84 -7.53
C GLY A 378 -2.20 -11.07 -8.08
N ILE A 379 -1.69 -11.66 -9.15
CA ILE A 379 -2.23 -12.90 -9.74
C ILE A 379 -2.15 -14.05 -8.73
N LEU A 380 -1.00 -14.25 -8.08
CA LEU A 380 -0.81 -15.29 -7.06
C LEU A 380 -1.78 -15.12 -5.88
N ARG A 381 -2.00 -13.88 -5.42
CA ARG A 381 -3.05 -13.59 -4.42
C ARG A 381 -4.43 -14.01 -4.91
N GLY A 382 -4.75 -13.77 -6.16
CA GLY A 382 -6.01 -14.20 -6.78
C GLY A 382 -6.20 -15.72 -6.76
N TYR A 383 -5.12 -16.49 -6.89
CA TYR A 383 -5.13 -17.96 -6.72
C TYR A 383 -5.17 -18.41 -5.24
N LYS A 384 -5.21 -17.49 -4.29
CA LYS A 384 -5.05 -17.77 -2.83
C LYS A 384 -3.68 -18.37 -2.47
N ASP A 385 -2.68 -18.22 -3.31
CA ASP A 385 -1.31 -18.60 -3.00
C ASP A 385 -0.56 -17.39 -2.43
N THR A 386 -0.44 -17.33 -1.13
CA THR A 386 0.13 -16.19 -0.41
C THR A 386 1.37 -16.54 0.40
N THR A 387 1.43 -17.77 0.92
CA THR A 387 2.54 -18.23 1.78
C THR A 387 3.85 -18.38 1.00
N VAL A 388 3.82 -18.99 -0.17
CA VAL A 388 5.03 -19.19 -0.98
C VAL A 388 5.58 -17.85 -1.50
N PRO A 389 4.77 -16.95 -2.07
CA PRO A 389 5.24 -15.61 -2.41
C PRO A 389 5.83 -14.83 -1.22
N PHE A 390 5.24 -14.96 -0.03
CA PHE A 390 5.78 -14.35 1.19
C PHE A 390 7.20 -14.85 1.50
N LEU A 391 7.41 -16.16 1.49
CA LEU A 391 8.74 -16.74 1.76
C LEU A 391 9.76 -16.35 0.68
N LEU A 392 9.37 -16.37 -0.58
CA LEU A 392 10.21 -15.95 -1.70
C LEU A 392 10.55 -14.45 -1.65
N GLY A 393 9.59 -13.62 -1.24
CA GLY A 393 9.80 -12.20 -1.04
C GLY A 393 10.78 -11.90 0.09
N ILE A 394 10.60 -12.52 1.26
CA ILE A 394 11.55 -12.38 2.38
C ILE A 394 12.95 -12.81 1.96
N PHE A 395 13.08 -13.96 1.32
CA PHE A 395 14.37 -14.41 0.82
C PHE A 395 15.01 -13.37 -0.12
N SER A 396 14.27 -12.89 -1.10
CA SER A 396 14.77 -11.93 -2.08
C SER A 396 15.17 -10.60 -1.43
N TYR A 397 14.33 -10.04 -0.57
CA TYR A 397 14.61 -8.74 0.04
C TYR A 397 15.74 -8.81 1.07
N TRP A 398 15.76 -9.82 1.91
CA TRP A 398 16.70 -9.89 3.03
C TRP A 398 17.98 -10.65 2.72
N CYS A 399 17.91 -11.71 1.93
CA CYS A 399 19.11 -12.53 1.60
C CYS A 399 19.82 -12.06 0.32
N VAL A 400 19.17 -11.30 -0.54
CA VAL A 400 19.77 -10.78 -1.78
C VAL A 400 20.08 -9.29 -1.67
N SER A 401 19.10 -8.45 -1.30
CA SER A 401 19.29 -6.99 -1.33
C SER A 401 20.37 -6.51 -0.38
N ILE A 402 20.27 -6.82 0.90
CA ILE A 402 21.20 -6.32 1.92
C ILE A 402 22.61 -6.89 1.74
N PRO A 403 22.80 -8.20 1.63
CA PRO A 403 24.14 -8.76 1.43
C PRO A 403 24.83 -8.24 0.16
N LEU A 404 24.10 -8.17 -0.94
CA LEU A 404 24.65 -7.69 -2.21
C LEU A 404 24.99 -6.19 -2.14
N GLY A 405 24.12 -5.38 -1.54
CA GLY A 405 24.37 -3.95 -1.35
C GLY A 405 25.62 -3.68 -0.51
N ILE A 406 25.75 -4.37 0.63
CA ILE A 406 26.93 -4.27 1.48
C ILE A 406 28.19 -4.77 0.77
N PHE A 407 28.11 -5.91 0.09
CA PHE A 407 29.23 -6.47 -0.67
C PHE A 407 29.72 -5.49 -1.75
N LEU A 408 28.82 -4.95 -2.56
CA LEU A 408 29.19 -4.02 -3.62
C LEU A 408 29.74 -2.69 -3.07
N ASP A 409 29.25 -2.22 -1.95
CA ASP A 409 29.77 -1.01 -1.31
C ASP A 409 31.21 -1.19 -0.82
N HIS A 410 31.59 -2.39 -0.35
CA HIS A 410 32.93 -2.67 0.14
C HIS A 410 33.93 -3.03 -0.98
N VAL A 411 33.47 -3.64 -2.06
CA VAL A 411 34.34 -4.20 -3.12
C VAL A 411 34.45 -3.26 -4.31
N THR A 412 33.47 -2.36 -4.50
CA THR A 412 33.40 -1.44 -5.63
C THR A 412 33.44 0.02 -5.19
N ASN A 413 33.70 0.92 -6.11
CA ASN A 413 33.66 2.37 -5.89
C ASN A 413 32.24 2.96 -6.13
N LEU A 414 31.19 2.14 -6.09
CA LEU A 414 29.81 2.58 -6.34
C LEU A 414 29.24 3.43 -5.20
N GLY A 415 29.76 3.24 -3.99
CA GLY A 415 29.29 3.99 -2.81
C GLY A 415 27.79 3.79 -2.54
N PRO A 416 27.00 4.88 -2.45
CA PRO A 416 25.58 4.78 -2.12
C PRO A 416 24.73 4.07 -3.17
N TYR A 417 25.18 4.04 -4.42
CA TYR A 417 24.45 3.37 -5.52
C TYR A 417 24.46 1.84 -5.40
N ALA A 418 25.42 1.28 -4.66
CA ALA A 418 25.50 -0.16 -4.40
C ALA A 418 24.21 -0.70 -3.74
N TYR A 419 23.61 0.06 -2.82
CA TYR A 419 22.37 -0.32 -2.14
C TYR A 419 21.16 -0.32 -3.08
N TRP A 420 21.12 0.58 -4.05
CA TRP A 420 20.09 0.58 -5.09
C TRP A 420 20.24 -0.62 -6.02
N ILE A 421 21.45 -1.00 -6.37
CA ILE A 421 21.70 -2.23 -7.14
C ILE A 421 21.22 -3.46 -6.35
N GLY A 422 21.46 -3.50 -5.05
CA GLY A 422 20.93 -4.53 -4.18
C GLY A 422 19.39 -4.60 -4.20
N LEU A 423 18.70 -3.48 -4.08
CA LEU A 423 17.24 -3.40 -4.17
C LEU A 423 16.72 -3.85 -5.54
N ILE A 424 17.31 -3.39 -6.62
CA ILE A 424 16.94 -3.79 -7.99
C ILE A 424 17.11 -5.30 -8.17
N SER A 425 18.24 -5.84 -7.73
CA SER A 425 18.54 -7.28 -7.81
C SER A 425 17.53 -8.12 -7.03
N SER A 426 17.10 -7.66 -5.87
CA SER A 426 16.10 -8.36 -5.05
C SER A 426 14.73 -8.42 -5.74
N ILE A 427 14.31 -7.35 -6.39
CA ILE A 427 13.04 -7.31 -7.14
C ILE A 427 13.11 -8.20 -8.38
N VAL A 428 14.25 -8.21 -9.08
CA VAL A 428 14.47 -9.11 -10.23
C VAL A 428 14.38 -10.57 -9.79
N VAL A 429 15.07 -10.93 -8.71
CA VAL A 429 15.03 -12.30 -8.15
C VAL A 429 13.62 -12.67 -7.73
N SER A 430 12.92 -11.80 -7.00
CA SER A 430 11.53 -12.06 -6.59
C SER A 430 10.60 -12.21 -7.78
N GLY A 431 10.75 -11.38 -8.81
CA GLY A 431 9.96 -11.46 -10.05
C GLY A 431 10.16 -12.79 -10.78
N ILE A 432 11.39 -13.28 -10.88
CA ILE A 432 11.71 -14.59 -11.47
C ILE A 432 11.07 -15.71 -10.64
N CYS A 433 11.24 -15.67 -9.32
CA CYS A 433 10.68 -16.67 -8.41
C CYS A 433 9.15 -16.70 -8.46
N TYR A 434 8.50 -15.52 -8.49
CA TYR A 434 7.05 -15.42 -8.62
C TYR A 434 6.55 -15.94 -9.96
N GLN A 435 7.27 -15.67 -11.04
CA GLN A 435 6.90 -16.20 -12.36
C GLN A 435 7.00 -17.73 -12.41
N MET A 436 8.05 -18.30 -11.83
CA MET A 436 8.20 -19.76 -11.72
C MET A 436 7.05 -20.37 -10.89
N ARG A 437 6.71 -19.73 -9.77
CA ARG A 437 5.59 -20.16 -8.93
C ARG A 437 4.26 -20.07 -9.68
N LEU A 438 4.04 -19.01 -10.43
CA LEU A 438 2.83 -18.85 -11.24
C LEU A 438 2.71 -19.97 -12.29
N TRP A 439 3.78 -20.33 -12.96
CA TRP A 439 3.77 -21.45 -13.92
C TRP A 439 3.39 -22.78 -13.25
N GLN A 440 3.93 -23.05 -12.06
CA GLN A 440 3.60 -24.25 -11.30
C GLN A 440 2.09 -24.30 -10.96
N ILE A 441 1.54 -23.20 -10.50
CA ILE A 441 0.11 -23.12 -10.15
C ILE A 441 -0.76 -23.25 -11.38
N GLN A 442 -0.46 -22.53 -12.44
CA GLN A 442 -1.24 -22.58 -13.68
C GLN A 442 -1.21 -23.98 -14.31
N LYS A 443 -0.08 -24.68 -14.23
CA LYS A 443 0.01 -26.07 -14.67
C LYS A 443 -0.89 -27.00 -13.84
N LYS A 444 -0.94 -26.80 -12.51
CA LYS A 444 -1.83 -27.58 -11.64
C LYS A 444 -3.30 -27.40 -12.01
N TYR A 445 -3.74 -26.18 -12.33
CA TYR A 445 -5.13 -25.89 -12.74
C TYR A 445 -5.47 -26.33 -14.18
N GLN A 446 -4.49 -26.79 -14.97
CA GLN A 446 -4.74 -27.39 -16.28
C GLN A 446 -5.03 -28.89 -16.22
N ILE A 447 -4.56 -29.55 -15.17
CA ILE A 447 -4.64 -31.00 -15.00
C ILE A 447 -5.89 -31.38 -14.21
N SER A 448 -6.47 -30.44 -13.47
CA SER A 448 -7.72 -30.59 -12.72
C SER A 448 -8.92 -30.13 -13.53
#